data_c548afa671dad49822038ede1e6dde7a
#
_entry.id   c548afa671dad49822038ede1e6dde7a
#
_cell.length_a   1.000
_cell.length_b   1.000
_cell.length_c   1.000
_cell.angle_alpha   90.00
_cell.angle_beta   90.00
_cell.angle_gamma   90.00
#
_symmetry.space_group_name_H-M   'P 1'
#
loop_
_entity.id
_entity.type
_entity.pdbx_description
1 polymer ?
#
loop_
_entity_poly.entity_id
_entity_poly.type
_entity_poly.pdbx_seq_one_letter_code
_entity_poly.pdbx_strand_id
1 'polypeptide(L)'
;MKKITACVLLSVILFACNSADEKKGDGSEKKNTNAAMDNPDYDAGLNLVAKSDCFTCHKLREPLVGPAYGDIAKKYENTPENINLLADRIINGSSGHWGEVQMLPHHDLKKDDAEKMVKYILLLKD
;
A
#
# COMPACT_ATOMS: atom_id res chain seq x y z
N MET A 1 51.71 -17.76 -48.99
CA MET A 1 53.00 -17.15 -48.64
C MET A 1 52.72 -15.97 -47.73
N LYS A 2 53.49 -15.86 -46.70
CA LYS A 2 53.62 -14.84 -45.66
C LYS A 2 52.75 -15.03 -44.41
N LYS A 3 53.44 -15.65 -43.48
CA LYS A 3 53.27 -15.68 -42.05
C LYS A 3 53.40 -14.25 -41.49
N ILE A 4 52.54 -13.87 -40.56
CA ILE A 4 52.91 -12.85 -39.57
C ILE A 4 52.37 -13.31 -38.23
N THR A 5 53.31 -13.60 -37.40
CA THR A 5 53.32 -13.94 -35.99
C THR A 5 53.15 -12.69 -35.15
N ALA A 6 52.69 -12.89 -33.93
CA ALA A 6 52.88 -12.03 -32.73
C ALA A 6 51.69 -11.11 -32.39
N CYS A 7 51.34 -10.86 -31.22
CA CYS A 7 51.89 -11.02 -29.87
C CYS A 7 50.72 -10.93 -28.90
N VAL A 8 50.73 -11.88 -28.02
CA VAL A 8 49.94 -11.88 -26.80
C VAL A 8 50.52 -10.77 -25.88
N LEU A 9 49.69 -9.82 -25.48
CA LEU A 9 49.97 -9.00 -24.31
C LEU A 9 48.75 -9.04 -23.38
N LEU A 10 48.94 -9.84 -22.38
CA LEU A 10 48.08 -10.03 -21.23
C LEU A 10 48.21 -8.81 -20.34
N SER A 11 47.24 -7.90 -20.36
CA SER A 11 47.16 -6.82 -19.40
C SER A 11 46.13 -7.11 -18.34
N VAL A 12 46.62 -7.58 -17.21
CA VAL A 12 45.85 -7.69 -15.95
C VAL A 12 45.63 -6.29 -15.39
N ILE A 13 44.42 -5.81 -15.51
CA ILE A 13 44.02 -4.57 -14.81
C ILE A 13 43.33 -4.96 -13.53
N LEU A 14 44.06 -4.82 -12.43
CA LEU A 14 43.55 -4.84 -11.07
C LEU A 14 42.67 -3.58 -10.85
N PHE A 15 41.37 -3.75 -10.84
CA PHE A 15 40.47 -2.70 -10.37
C PHE A 15 40.39 -2.78 -8.86
N ALA A 16 41.14 -1.92 -8.20
CA ALA A 16 40.99 -1.63 -6.80
C ALA A 16 39.69 -0.83 -6.63
N CYS A 17 38.68 -1.42 -5.96
CA CYS A 17 37.54 -0.69 -5.44
C CYS A 17 38.02 0.24 -4.33
N ASN A 18 38.05 1.52 -4.60
CA ASN A 18 38.16 2.55 -3.56
C ASN A 18 36.77 3.04 -3.24
N SER A 19 36.38 2.79 -2.00
CA SER A 19 35.17 3.32 -1.37
C SER A 19 35.36 4.80 -1.05
N ALA A 20 34.29 5.52 -1.13
CA ALA A 20 33.97 6.81 -0.55
C ALA A 20 33.71 7.91 -1.58
N ASP A 21 32.41 8.10 -1.82
CA ASP A 21 31.94 9.45 -2.10
C ASP A 21 30.55 9.61 -1.44
N GLU A 22 30.57 10.33 -0.33
CA GLU A 22 29.37 10.83 0.34
C GLU A 22 28.77 11.91 -0.54
N LYS A 23 27.67 11.59 -1.24
CA LYS A 23 26.83 12.61 -1.85
C LYS A 23 25.55 12.79 -1.03
N LYS A 24 25.61 13.77 -0.17
CA LYS A 24 24.49 14.40 0.52
C LYS A 24 23.44 14.82 -0.50
N GLY A 25 22.41 14.03 -0.64
CA GLY A 25 21.26 14.29 -1.51
C GLY A 25 20.03 14.54 -0.66
N ASP A 26 19.64 15.77 -0.69
CA ASP A 26 18.32 16.37 -0.54
C ASP A 26 17.21 15.49 0.06
N GLY A 27 16.80 15.91 1.28
CA GLY A 27 15.73 15.29 2.03
C GLY A 27 14.36 15.54 1.41
N SER A 28 13.95 14.65 0.53
CA SER A 28 12.53 14.40 0.32
C SER A 28 12.11 13.44 1.42
N GLU A 29 11.38 13.93 2.41
CA GLU A 29 10.73 13.12 3.44
C GLU A 29 9.84 12.07 2.77
N LYS A 30 10.39 10.89 2.56
CA LYS A 30 9.58 9.68 2.40
C LYS A 30 8.90 9.45 3.75
N LYS A 31 7.68 9.97 3.87
CA LYS A 31 6.78 9.65 4.98
C LYS A 31 6.81 8.14 5.19
N ASN A 32 7.23 7.76 6.36
CA ASN A 32 7.62 6.42 6.75
C ASN A 32 6.43 5.44 6.59
N THR A 33 6.31 4.78 5.46
CA THR A 33 5.33 3.71 5.21
C THR A 33 5.51 2.51 6.15
N ASN A 34 6.68 2.39 6.77
CA ASN A 34 6.98 1.30 7.70
C ASN A 34 6.18 1.40 9.01
N ALA A 35 5.88 2.60 9.50
CA ALA A 35 5.12 2.78 10.75
C ALA A 35 3.68 2.25 10.68
N ALA A 36 3.07 2.26 9.49
CA ALA A 36 1.75 1.67 9.29
C ALA A 36 1.80 0.14 9.25
N MET A 37 2.86 -0.43 8.65
CA MET A 37 3.06 -1.88 8.55
C MET A 37 3.44 -2.53 9.89
N ASP A 38 4.07 -1.78 10.80
CA ASP A 38 4.42 -2.25 12.16
C ASP A 38 3.21 -2.25 13.11
N ASN A 39 2.05 -1.78 12.65
CA ASN A 39 0.83 -1.77 13.46
C ASN A 39 0.14 -3.15 13.38
N PRO A 40 -0.18 -3.81 14.51
CA PRO A 40 -0.86 -5.11 14.52
C PRO A 40 -2.23 -5.11 13.81
N ASP A 41 -2.91 -3.97 13.76
CA ASP A 41 -4.18 -3.82 13.03
C ASP A 41 -3.98 -3.88 11.51
N TYR A 42 -2.77 -3.62 11.00
CA TYR A 42 -2.48 -3.63 9.57
C TYR A 42 -2.62 -5.03 8.98
N ASP A 43 -1.90 -6.00 9.50
CA ASP A 43 -1.92 -7.38 8.98
C ASP A 43 -3.27 -8.06 9.20
N ALA A 44 -3.88 -7.85 10.37
CA ALA A 44 -5.19 -8.40 10.68
C ALA A 44 -6.27 -7.89 9.72
N GLY A 45 -6.31 -6.58 9.49
CA GLY A 45 -7.27 -5.95 8.59
C GLY A 45 -7.02 -6.27 7.12
N LEU A 46 -5.75 -6.24 6.67
CA LEU A 46 -5.37 -6.60 5.30
C LEU A 46 -5.81 -8.03 4.95
N ASN A 47 -5.57 -8.99 5.84
CA ASN A 47 -5.96 -10.38 5.61
C ASN A 47 -7.48 -10.54 5.47
N LEU A 48 -8.27 -9.80 6.25
CA LEU A 48 -9.72 -9.82 6.16
C LEU A 48 -10.21 -9.19 4.86
N VAL A 49 -9.68 -8.03 4.49
CA VAL A 49 -10.00 -7.33 3.23
C VAL A 49 -9.70 -8.22 2.02
N ALA A 50 -8.52 -8.88 2.01
CA ALA A 50 -8.11 -9.74 0.91
C ALA A 50 -9.01 -10.98 0.73
N LYS A 51 -9.61 -11.48 1.82
CA LYS A 51 -10.50 -12.66 1.79
C LYS A 51 -11.97 -12.33 1.48
N SER A 52 -12.34 -11.06 1.50
CA SER A 52 -13.73 -10.60 1.44
C SER A 52 -14.09 -9.90 0.11
N ASP A 53 -13.37 -10.20 -0.97
CA ASP A 53 -13.60 -9.68 -2.33
C ASP A 53 -13.58 -8.14 -2.48
N CYS A 54 -13.15 -7.42 -1.45
CA CYS A 54 -13.15 -5.95 -1.41
C CYS A 54 -12.37 -5.33 -2.58
N PHE A 55 -11.26 -5.97 -2.99
CA PHE A 55 -10.43 -5.50 -4.09
C PHE A 55 -11.07 -5.60 -5.48
N THR A 56 -12.22 -6.26 -5.59
CA THR A 56 -13.02 -6.26 -6.83
C THR A 56 -13.55 -4.87 -7.15
N CYS A 57 -13.88 -4.08 -6.12
CA CYS A 57 -14.46 -2.75 -6.27
C CYS A 57 -13.56 -1.62 -5.76
N HIS A 58 -12.57 -1.90 -4.92
CA HIS A 58 -11.66 -0.92 -4.34
C HIS A 58 -10.21 -1.20 -4.69
N LYS A 59 -9.42 -0.16 -4.89
CA LYS A 59 -7.96 -0.24 -4.98
C LYS A 59 -7.32 0.57 -3.84
N LEU A 60 -6.02 0.40 -3.65
CA LEU A 60 -5.30 1.10 -2.58
C LEU A 60 -5.20 2.61 -2.84
N ARG A 61 -4.87 3.02 -4.07
CA ARG A 61 -4.51 4.40 -4.42
C ARG A 61 -5.37 5.03 -5.52
N GLU A 62 -6.16 4.26 -6.23
CA GLU A 62 -6.96 4.71 -7.36
C GLU A 62 -8.42 4.31 -7.17
N PRO A 63 -9.39 5.16 -7.50
CA PRO A 63 -10.79 4.74 -7.59
C PRO A 63 -10.98 3.64 -8.65
N LEU A 64 -11.90 2.72 -8.40
CA LEU A 64 -12.33 1.72 -9.37
C LEU A 64 -13.86 1.81 -9.52
N VAL A 65 -14.60 0.88 -8.95
CA VAL A 65 -16.06 0.99 -8.79
C VAL A 65 -16.38 1.86 -7.58
N GLY A 66 -15.67 1.62 -6.48
CA GLY A 66 -15.71 2.42 -5.26
C GLY A 66 -14.47 3.34 -5.12
N PRO A 67 -14.42 4.15 -4.06
CA PRO A 67 -13.30 5.02 -3.76
C PRO A 67 -12.02 4.22 -3.47
N ALA A 68 -10.86 4.83 -3.71
CA ALA A 68 -9.60 4.28 -3.24
C ALA A 68 -9.55 4.24 -1.70
N TYR A 69 -8.85 3.27 -1.13
CA TYR A 69 -8.68 3.19 0.33
C TYR A 69 -7.92 4.39 0.88
N GLY A 70 -6.90 4.89 0.15
CA GLY A 70 -6.21 6.12 0.52
C GLY A 70 -7.13 7.34 0.56
N ASP A 71 -8.12 7.43 -0.33
CA ASP A 71 -9.09 8.53 -0.32
C ASP A 71 -10.05 8.41 0.86
N ILE A 72 -10.44 7.18 1.22
CA ILE A 72 -11.24 6.93 2.43
C ILE A 72 -10.45 7.37 3.67
N ALA A 73 -9.16 6.99 3.75
CA ALA A 73 -8.29 7.35 4.86
C ALA A 73 -8.03 8.87 4.95
N LYS A 74 -8.03 9.59 3.83
CA LYS A 74 -7.95 11.07 3.82
C LYS A 74 -9.23 11.73 4.31
N LYS A 75 -10.39 11.14 3.99
CA LYS A 75 -11.70 11.71 4.33
C LYS A 75 -12.11 11.44 5.77
N TYR A 76 -11.74 10.31 6.34
CA TYR A 76 -12.12 9.89 7.69
C TYR A 76 -10.87 9.74 8.57
N GLU A 77 -10.90 10.34 9.74
CA GLU A 77 -9.85 10.14 10.73
C GLU A 77 -10.00 8.79 11.43
N ASN A 78 -8.90 8.23 11.91
CA ASN A 78 -8.87 6.96 12.62
C ASN A 78 -9.36 7.16 14.07
N THR A 79 -10.66 7.31 14.24
CA THR A 79 -11.35 7.45 15.53
C THR A 79 -12.35 6.29 15.73
N PRO A 80 -12.69 5.93 16.97
CA PRO A 80 -13.67 4.89 17.26
C PRO A 80 -15.02 5.13 16.57
N GLU A 81 -15.47 6.39 16.48
CA GLU A 81 -16.71 6.76 15.83
C GLU A 81 -16.69 6.48 14.33
N ASN A 82 -15.61 6.86 13.65
CA ASN A 82 -15.44 6.61 12.22
C ASN A 82 -15.23 5.12 11.92
N ILE A 83 -14.51 4.40 12.77
CA ILE A 83 -14.35 2.94 12.66
C ILE A 83 -15.72 2.28 12.71
N ASN A 84 -16.52 2.59 13.72
CA ASN A 84 -17.86 2.04 13.86
C ASN A 84 -18.78 2.40 12.69
N LEU A 85 -18.78 3.67 12.27
CA LEU A 85 -19.57 4.17 11.14
C LEU A 85 -19.23 3.45 9.83
N LEU A 86 -17.95 3.30 9.52
CA LEU A 86 -17.49 2.68 8.29
C LEU A 86 -17.71 1.17 8.32
N ALA A 87 -17.55 0.52 9.46
CA ALA A 87 -17.87 -0.90 9.64
C ALA A 87 -19.37 -1.18 9.41
N ASP A 88 -20.25 -0.30 9.90
CA ASP A 88 -21.70 -0.42 9.62
C ASP A 88 -22.01 -0.26 8.13
N ARG A 89 -21.30 0.62 7.43
CA ARG A 89 -21.45 0.77 5.98
C ARG A 89 -20.95 -0.44 5.20
N ILE A 90 -19.94 -1.12 5.65
CA ILE A 90 -19.48 -2.38 5.04
C ILE A 90 -20.57 -3.45 5.21
N ILE A 91 -21.11 -3.61 6.41
CA ILE A 91 -22.09 -4.66 6.71
C ILE A 91 -23.43 -4.40 6.01
N ASN A 92 -23.90 -3.15 6.06
CA ASN A 92 -25.26 -2.80 5.60
C ASN A 92 -25.29 -2.22 4.17
N GLY A 93 -24.12 -2.02 3.57
CA GLY A 93 -24.01 -1.28 2.31
C GLY A 93 -24.10 0.24 2.55
N SER A 94 -23.81 1.01 1.50
CA SER A 94 -23.90 2.48 1.56
C SER A 94 -24.10 3.10 0.19
N SER A 95 -24.65 4.31 0.14
CA SER A 95 -24.84 5.10 -1.08
C SER A 95 -24.72 6.60 -0.80
N GLY A 96 -24.45 7.39 -1.83
CA GLY A 96 -24.47 8.85 -1.77
C GLY A 96 -23.27 9.50 -1.08
N HIS A 97 -22.31 8.75 -0.53
CA HIS A 97 -21.14 9.31 0.17
C HIS A 97 -19.94 9.53 -0.76
N TRP A 98 -19.92 8.80 -1.87
CA TRP A 98 -18.86 8.78 -2.89
C TRP A 98 -19.43 8.79 -4.32
N GLY A 99 -20.50 9.53 -4.54
CA GLY A 99 -21.25 9.56 -5.79
C GLY A 99 -22.47 8.65 -5.76
N GLU A 100 -22.97 8.28 -6.96
CA GLU A 100 -24.24 7.55 -7.12
C GLU A 100 -24.09 6.04 -7.00
N VAL A 101 -22.85 5.53 -7.13
CA VAL A 101 -22.59 4.09 -7.07
C VAL A 101 -22.84 3.58 -5.66
N GLN A 102 -23.68 2.56 -5.57
CA GLN A 102 -23.99 1.93 -4.29
C GLN A 102 -22.95 0.85 -3.96
N MET A 103 -22.44 0.86 -2.74
CA MET A 103 -21.69 -0.24 -2.15
C MET A 103 -22.69 -1.31 -1.68
N LEU A 104 -22.51 -2.54 -2.14
CA LEU A 104 -23.32 -3.68 -1.72
C LEU A 104 -23.03 -4.07 -0.27
N PRO A 105 -24.04 -4.60 0.46
CA PRO A 105 -23.87 -5.03 1.85
C PRO A 105 -23.12 -6.35 1.95
N HIS A 106 -22.37 -6.51 3.05
CA HIS A 106 -21.65 -7.72 3.42
C HIS A 106 -22.20 -8.28 4.74
N HIS A 107 -23.45 -8.73 4.75
CA HIS A 107 -24.17 -9.15 5.96
C HIS A 107 -23.55 -10.33 6.71
N ASP A 108 -22.71 -11.11 6.03
CA ASP A 108 -22.03 -12.28 6.64
C ASP A 108 -20.80 -11.89 7.47
N LEU A 109 -20.34 -10.62 7.37
CA LEU A 109 -19.21 -10.13 8.14
C LEU A 109 -19.62 -9.82 9.59
N LYS A 110 -18.80 -10.30 10.52
CA LYS A 110 -18.92 -9.90 11.92
C LYS A 110 -18.48 -8.45 12.10
N LYS A 111 -19.11 -7.75 13.04
CA LYS A 111 -18.80 -6.34 13.34
C LYS A 111 -17.32 -6.14 13.66
N ASP A 112 -16.75 -6.99 14.53
CA ASP A 112 -15.34 -6.91 14.94
C ASP A 112 -14.39 -7.08 13.75
N ASP A 113 -14.74 -7.92 12.78
CA ASP A 113 -13.92 -8.12 11.59
C ASP A 113 -14.03 -6.93 10.63
N ALA A 114 -15.21 -6.36 10.46
CA ALA A 114 -15.40 -5.14 9.70
C ALA A 114 -14.64 -3.95 10.33
N GLU A 115 -14.62 -3.83 11.65
CA GLU A 115 -13.83 -2.80 12.36
C GLU A 115 -12.32 -2.96 12.14
N LYS A 116 -11.78 -4.21 12.15
CA LYS A 116 -10.37 -4.47 11.82
C LYS A 116 -10.06 -4.09 10.37
N MET A 117 -10.96 -4.39 9.42
CA MET A 117 -10.81 -3.95 8.03
C MET A 117 -10.74 -2.43 7.93
N VAL A 118 -11.62 -1.71 8.62
CA VAL A 118 -11.63 -0.24 8.64
C VAL A 118 -10.36 0.32 9.23
N LYS A 119 -9.87 -0.22 10.34
CA LYS A 119 -8.60 0.21 10.95
C LYS A 119 -7.45 0.10 9.96
N TYR A 120 -7.33 -1.02 9.25
CA TYR A 120 -6.35 -1.18 8.17
C TYR A 120 -6.51 -0.11 7.09
N ILE A 121 -7.73 0.10 6.59
CA ILE A 121 -8.01 1.10 5.54
C ILE A 121 -7.58 2.50 6.00
N LEU A 122 -7.88 2.88 7.23
CA LEU A 122 -7.55 4.20 7.78
C LEU A 122 -6.04 4.39 8.05
N LEU A 123 -5.25 3.32 8.12
CA LEU A 123 -3.78 3.39 8.16
C LEU A 123 -3.16 3.74 6.80
N LEU A 124 -3.90 3.64 5.69
CA LEU A 124 -3.42 3.89 4.33
C LEU A 124 -3.41 5.39 3.94
N LYS A 125 -3.54 6.27 4.91
CA LYS A 125 -3.44 7.72 4.70
C LYS A 125 -2.02 8.08 4.25
N ASP A 126 -1.92 8.73 3.07
CA ASP A 126 -0.67 9.29 2.54
C ASP A 126 -0.29 10.61 3.22
#